data_499c6b235b2be31ec983a998426d314d
#
_entry.id   499c6b235b2be31ec983a998426d314d
#
_cell.length_a   1.000
_cell.length_b   1.000
_cell.length_c   1.000
_cell.angle_alpha   90.00
_cell.angle_beta   90.00
_cell.angle_gamma   90.00
#
_symmetry.space_group_name_H-M   'P 1'
#
loop_
_entity.id
_entity.type
_entity.pdbx_description
1 polymer ?
#
loop_
_entity_poly.entity_id
_entity_poly.type
_entity_poly.pdbx_seq_one_letter_code
_entity_poly.pdbx_strand_id
1 'polypeptide(L)'
;GIGTVHSVPRLMRGQGCIIGAGALDYPAEFQGASEETLIEMAISKVLTLTSTYDHRVIQGAGSGEFLKIVYELLIGQRNFYEDIFAALRIPYVPIHWGVDVSVNRGSAIDKTARVQELINAYRVRGHLMADIDPLEYKQRTHPDLEIESHGLTFWDLDREFVTGGIGGTRTAPLRKVLGILRDSYCRTVGLEYMHIQDPEQRKWIQE
;
A
#
# COMPACT_ATOMS: atom_id res chain seq x y z
N GLY A 1 -10.08 20.08 5.77
CA GLY A 1 -9.67 21.01 6.82
C GLY A 1 -8.82 20.32 7.88
N ILE A 2 -8.05 21.05 8.61
CA ILE A 2 -7.16 20.49 9.64
C ILE A 2 -8.03 19.93 10.78
N GLY A 3 -8.09 18.59 10.89
CA GLY A 3 -8.85 17.89 11.94
C GLY A 3 -10.37 17.84 11.76
N THR A 4 -10.92 18.38 10.69
CA THR A 4 -12.36 18.31 10.43
C THR A 4 -12.69 17.04 9.67
N VAL A 5 -13.40 16.10 10.28
CA VAL A 5 -13.78 14.81 9.68
C VAL A 5 -14.85 14.99 8.60
N HIS A 6 -15.81 15.88 8.86
CA HIS A 6 -16.92 16.14 7.94
C HIS A 6 -17.18 17.65 7.82
N SER A 7 -17.29 18.14 6.60
CA SER A 7 -17.70 19.50 6.32
C SER A 7 -18.59 19.57 5.08
N VAL A 8 -19.56 20.47 5.11
CA VAL A 8 -20.38 20.79 3.94
C VAL A 8 -20.00 22.20 3.51
N PRO A 9 -19.11 22.36 2.52
CA PRO A 9 -18.67 23.68 2.08
C PRO A 9 -19.82 24.44 1.42
N ARG A 10 -19.85 25.74 1.59
CA ARG A 10 -20.83 26.62 0.96
C ARG A 10 -20.30 27.14 -0.37
N LEU A 11 -21.09 27.02 -1.43
CA LEU A 11 -20.77 27.61 -2.74
C LEU A 11 -20.71 29.14 -2.64
N MET A 12 -19.71 29.72 -3.24
CA MET A 12 -19.62 31.15 -3.48
C MET A 12 -20.22 31.51 -4.83
N ARG A 13 -20.51 32.80 -5.01
CA ARG A 13 -21.08 33.30 -6.27
C ARG A 13 -20.12 32.98 -7.43
N GLY A 14 -20.66 32.36 -8.47
CA GLY A 14 -19.89 31.97 -9.66
C GLY A 14 -19.26 30.57 -9.60
N GLN A 15 -19.40 29.87 -8.47
CA GLN A 15 -18.93 28.47 -8.37
C GLN A 15 -20.06 27.50 -8.72
N GLY A 16 -19.78 26.52 -9.60
CA GLY A 16 -20.71 25.45 -9.95
C GLY A 16 -20.67 24.27 -8.98
N CYS A 17 -19.51 23.98 -8.42
CA CYS A 17 -19.29 22.87 -7.50
C CYS A 17 -18.12 23.14 -6.56
N ILE A 18 -18.17 22.54 -5.38
CA ILE A 18 -17.06 22.50 -4.42
C ILE A 18 -17.02 21.13 -3.75
N ILE A 19 -15.83 20.54 -3.69
CA ILE A 19 -15.60 19.24 -3.04
C ILE A 19 -14.91 19.48 -1.71
N GLY A 20 -15.50 18.96 -0.65
CA GLY A 20 -14.90 18.93 0.68
C GLY A 20 -14.24 17.57 0.93
N ALA A 21 -12.99 17.58 1.36
CA ALA A 21 -12.29 16.39 1.85
C ALA A 21 -12.13 16.52 3.37
N GLY A 22 -12.63 15.55 4.11
CA GLY A 22 -12.49 15.44 5.55
C GLY A 22 -11.07 15.00 5.96
N ALA A 23 -10.81 14.97 7.26
CA ALA A 23 -9.61 14.34 7.79
C ALA A 23 -9.69 12.82 7.63
N LEU A 24 -8.55 12.21 7.42
CA LEU A 24 -8.40 10.76 7.41
C LEU A 24 -8.30 10.27 8.85
N ASP A 25 -9.31 9.59 9.35
CA ASP A 25 -9.38 9.15 10.74
C ASP A 25 -10.15 7.82 10.86
N TYR A 26 -10.02 7.14 12.00
CA TYR A 26 -10.79 5.93 12.26
C TYR A 26 -12.28 6.27 12.42
N PRO A 27 -13.19 5.34 12.08
CA PRO A 27 -14.62 5.50 12.36
C PRO A 27 -14.85 5.79 13.85
N ALA A 28 -15.87 6.60 14.15
CA ALA A 28 -16.11 7.12 15.52
C ALA A 28 -16.20 6.03 16.58
N GLU A 29 -16.77 4.87 16.22
CA GLU A 29 -16.93 3.70 17.09
C GLU A 29 -15.60 3.02 17.46
N PHE A 30 -14.52 3.31 16.73
CA PHE A 30 -13.19 2.71 16.94
C PHE A 30 -12.13 3.71 17.42
N GLN A 31 -12.45 4.98 17.60
CA GLN A 31 -11.47 6.00 18.00
C GLN A 31 -10.84 5.78 19.39
N GLY A 32 -11.50 5.00 20.25
CA GLY A 32 -10.97 4.61 21.55
C GLY A 32 -10.33 3.23 21.61
N ALA A 33 -10.26 2.51 20.49
CA ALA A 33 -9.67 1.17 20.44
C ALA A 33 -8.14 1.22 20.49
N SER A 34 -7.52 0.18 21.07
CA SER A 34 -6.07 0.03 21.03
C SER A 34 -5.60 -0.26 19.60
N GLU A 35 -4.35 0.08 19.29
CA GLU A 35 -3.76 -0.18 17.98
C GLU A 35 -3.78 -1.68 17.63
N GLU A 36 -3.54 -2.54 18.62
CA GLU A 36 -3.63 -3.99 18.46
C GLU A 36 -5.03 -4.44 18.04
N THR A 37 -6.07 -3.91 18.67
CA THR A 37 -7.47 -4.20 18.33
C THR A 37 -7.81 -3.72 16.91
N LEU A 38 -7.36 -2.52 16.53
CA LEU A 38 -7.58 -1.97 15.19
C LEU A 38 -6.93 -2.85 14.10
N ILE A 39 -5.71 -3.32 14.35
CA ILE A 39 -4.99 -4.22 13.45
C ILE A 39 -5.66 -5.60 13.40
N GLU A 40 -6.01 -6.16 14.56
CA GLU A 40 -6.66 -7.48 14.64
C GLU A 40 -8.01 -7.51 13.93
N MET A 41 -8.78 -6.42 14.07
CA MET A 41 -10.08 -6.25 13.41
C MET A 41 -9.98 -5.75 11.98
N ALA A 42 -8.76 -5.46 11.49
CA ALA A 42 -8.51 -4.87 10.17
C ALA A 42 -9.28 -3.56 9.93
N ILE A 43 -9.38 -2.71 10.94
CA ILE A 43 -10.06 -1.42 10.84
C ILE A 43 -9.16 -0.41 10.15
N SER A 44 -9.62 0.12 9.04
CA SER A 44 -8.91 1.14 8.27
C SER A 44 -9.43 2.55 8.57
N LYS A 45 -8.57 3.54 8.39
CA LYS A 45 -8.98 4.94 8.42
C LYS A 45 -9.87 5.25 7.23
N VAL A 46 -10.87 6.08 7.45
CA VAL A 46 -11.83 6.52 6.44
C VAL A 46 -11.71 8.01 6.17
N LEU A 47 -11.99 8.41 4.96
CA LEU A 47 -12.07 9.80 4.52
C LEU A 47 -13.48 10.08 4.02
N THR A 48 -14.11 11.13 4.52
CA THR A 48 -15.40 11.59 4.03
C THR A 48 -15.21 12.61 2.91
N LEU A 49 -15.77 12.32 1.74
CA LEU A 49 -15.87 13.27 0.63
C LEU A 49 -17.28 13.83 0.56
N THR A 50 -17.38 15.15 0.48
CA THR A 50 -18.65 15.84 0.32
C THR A 50 -18.64 16.65 -0.97
N SER A 51 -19.79 16.73 -1.65
CA SER A 51 -19.99 17.55 -2.84
C SER A 51 -21.14 18.52 -2.60
N THR A 52 -20.84 19.81 -2.72
CA THR A 52 -21.88 20.86 -2.79
C THR A 52 -21.85 21.42 -4.19
N TYR A 53 -23.01 21.49 -4.85
CA TYR A 53 -23.12 21.92 -6.25
C TYR A 53 -24.34 22.78 -6.50
N ASP A 54 -24.25 23.59 -7.54
CA ASP A 54 -25.37 24.40 -8.02
C ASP A 54 -26.31 23.54 -8.91
N HIS A 55 -27.48 23.22 -8.40
CA HIS A 55 -28.42 22.33 -9.07
C HIS A 55 -28.96 22.91 -10.39
N ARG A 56 -28.71 24.18 -10.68
CA ARG A 56 -29.06 24.81 -11.96
C ARG A 56 -28.13 24.37 -13.10
N VAL A 57 -26.92 23.95 -12.77
CA VAL A 57 -25.87 23.57 -13.74
C VAL A 57 -25.52 22.07 -13.64
N ILE A 58 -25.63 21.48 -12.45
CA ILE A 58 -25.27 20.08 -12.19
C ILE A 58 -26.49 19.35 -11.66
N GLN A 59 -26.84 18.25 -12.32
CA GLN A 59 -27.90 17.36 -11.85
C GLN A 59 -27.37 16.42 -10.75
N GLY A 60 -28.23 16.00 -9.82
CA GLY A 60 -27.89 15.10 -8.72
C GLY A 60 -27.24 13.80 -9.18
N ALA A 61 -27.77 13.20 -10.25
CA ALA A 61 -27.20 12.00 -10.85
C ALA A 61 -25.74 12.19 -11.29
N GLY A 62 -25.43 13.33 -11.96
CA GLY A 62 -24.07 13.64 -12.40
C GLY A 62 -23.10 13.85 -11.23
N SER A 63 -23.54 14.50 -10.14
CA SER A 63 -22.74 14.63 -8.93
C SER A 63 -22.48 13.29 -8.26
N GLY A 64 -23.49 12.41 -8.21
CA GLY A 64 -23.35 11.06 -7.67
C GLY A 64 -22.37 10.20 -8.48
N GLU A 65 -22.48 10.25 -9.80
CA GLU A 65 -21.57 9.54 -10.71
C GLU A 65 -20.12 10.04 -10.58
N PHE A 66 -19.93 11.35 -10.48
CA PHE A 66 -18.63 11.94 -10.23
C PHE A 66 -18.00 11.41 -8.93
N LEU A 67 -18.74 11.43 -7.82
CA LEU A 67 -18.25 10.92 -6.54
C LEU A 67 -17.96 9.41 -6.59
N LYS A 68 -18.77 8.65 -7.33
CA LYS A 68 -18.51 7.21 -7.55
C LYS A 68 -17.19 6.99 -8.30
N ILE A 69 -16.93 7.75 -9.35
CA ILE A 69 -15.67 7.67 -10.10
C ILE A 69 -14.49 8.00 -9.18
N VAL A 70 -14.58 9.08 -8.40
CA VAL A 70 -13.54 9.45 -7.44
C VAL A 70 -13.30 8.33 -6.42
N TYR A 71 -14.37 7.72 -5.90
CA TYR A 71 -14.27 6.58 -5.00
C TYR A 71 -13.55 5.39 -5.66
N GLU A 72 -13.96 5.01 -6.87
CA GLU A 72 -13.34 3.91 -7.64
C GLU A 72 -11.84 4.14 -7.86
N LEU A 73 -11.45 5.38 -8.20
CA LEU A 73 -10.04 5.74 -8.36
C LEU A 73 -9.27 5.63 -7.04
N LEU A 74 -9.82 6.16 -5.95
CA LEU A 74 -9.16 6.15 -4.63
C LEU A 74 -8.97 4.74 -4.06
N ILE A 75 -9.87 3.80 -4.37
CA ILE A 75 -9.69 2.39 -3.99
C ILE A 75 -8.84 1.58 -4.98
N GLY A 76 -8.22 2.25 -5.96
CA GLY A 76 -7.28 1.63 -6.89
C GLY A 76 -7.90 0.95 -8.11
N GLN A 77 -9.18 1.22 -8.40
CA GLN A 77 -9.78 0.74 -9.64
C GLN A 77 -9.28 1.55 -10.85
N ARG A 78 -9.48 1.01 -12.06
CA ARG A 78 -9.11 1.63 -13.35
C ARG A 78 -7.61 1.87 -13.52
N ASN A 79 -6.75 1.07 -12.88
CA ASN A 79 -5.29 1.18 -12.93
C ASN A 79 -4.76 2.58 -12.50
N PHE A 80 -5.51 3.26 -11.62
CA PHE A 80 -5.21 4.65 -11.26
C PHE A 80 -3.84 4.81 -10.60
N TYR A 81 -3.50 3.92 -9.67
CA TYR A 81 -2.20 3.99 -8.99
C TYR A 81 -1.07 3.49 -9.88
N GLU A 82 -1.33 2.55 -10.77
CA GLU A 82 -0.35 2.08 -11.77
C GLU A 82 0.03 3.22 -12.70
N ASP A 83 -0.95 3.97 -13.20
CA ASP A 83 -0.72 5.11 -14.06
C ASP A 83 0.07 6.21 -13.35
N ILE A 84 -0.22 6.48 -12.06
CA ILE A 84 0.53 7.42 -11.23
C ILE A 84 1.96 6.92 -11.04
N PHE A 85 2.15 5.66 -10.67
CA PHE A 85 3.49 5.09 -10.43
C PHE A 85 4.32 5.09 -11.71
N ALA A 86 3.71 4.75 -12.85
CA ALA A 86 4.35 4.84 -14.15
C ALA A 86 4.74 6.29 -14.51
N ALA A 87 3.83 7.25 -14.30
CA ALA A 87 4.10 8.67 -14.57
C ALA A 87 5.21 9.24 -13.67
N LEU A 88 5.28 8.79 -12.42
CA LEU A 88 6.32 9.18 -11.44
C LEU A 88 7.60 8.35 -11.57
N ARG A 89 7.64 7.38 -12.48
CA ARG A 89 8.75 6.44 -12.68
C ARG A 89 9.13 5.70 -11.38
N ILE A 90 8.13 5.25 -10.64
CA ILE A 90 8.33 4.42 -9.46
C ILE A 90 8.53 2.98 -9.94
N PRO A 91 9.66 2.30 -9.61
CA PRO A 91 10.05 1.04 -10.24
C PRO A 91 9.36 -0.20 -9.68
N TYR A 92 8.18 -0.06 -9.10
CA TYR A 92 7.40 -1.17 -8.55
C TYR A 92 5.90 -0.91 -8.66
N VAL A 93 5.11 -1.97 -8.65
CA VAL A 93 3.64 -1.89 -8.74
C VAL A 93 3.05 -1.46 -7.40
N PRO A 94 2.01 -0.60 -7.37
CA PRO A 94 1.30 -0.28 -6.15
C PRO A 94 0.57 -1.50 -5.58
N ILE A 95 0.47 -1.55 -4.25
CA ILE A 95 -0.28 -2.61 -3.56
C ILE A 95 -1.77 -2.31 -3.69
N HIS A 96 -2.54 -3.28 -4.19
CA HIS A 96 -3.98 -3.16 -4.34
C HIS A 96 -4.73 -3.59 -3.08
N TRP A 97 -5.88 -2.96 -2.86
CA TRP A 97 -6.84 -3.46 -1.91
C TRP A 97 -7.50 -4.74 -2.46
N GLY A 98 -7.48 -5.80 -1.68
CA GLY A 98 -8.15 -7.05 -1.99
C GLY A 98 -9.13 -7.44 -0.89
N VAL A 99 -10.16 -8.19 -1.26
CA VAL A 99 -11.06 -8.79 -0.25
C VAL A 99 -10.27 -9.81 0.55
N ASP A 100 -10.24 -9.64 1.87
CA ASP A 100 -9.60 -10.62 2.73
C ASP A 100 -10.41 -11.93 2.66
N VAL A 101 -9.84 -12.92 1.99
CA VAL A 101 -10.38 -14.27 2.02
C VAL A 101 -10.15 -14.76 3.44
N SER A 102 -11.21 -15.06 4.18
CA SER A 102 -11.14 -15.51 5.58
C SER A 102 -10.22 -16.73 5.70
N VAL A 103 -8.95 -16.47 5.91
CA VAL A 103 -7.96 -17.49 6.21
C VAL A 103 -8.18 -17.90 7.67
N ASN A 104 -8.57 -19.12 7.86
CA ASN A 104 -8.77 -19.78 9.15
C ASN A 104 -7.74 -19.30 10.20
N ARG A 105 -8.19 -18.88 11.37
CA ARG A 105 -7.41 -18.30 12.48
C ARG A 105 -6.26 -19.18 13.06
N GLY A 106 -5.86 -20.21 12.36
CA GLY A 106 -4.71 -21.07 12.74
C GLY A 106 -3.32 -20.44 12.52
N SER A 107 -3.18 -19.16 12.15
CA SER A 107 -2.04 -18.78 11.35
C SER A 107 -1.26 -17.48 11.62
N ALA A 108 -1.19 -16.96 12.81
CA ALA A 108 -0.18 -15.94 13.08
C ALA A 108 1.24 -16.51 12.85
N ILE A 109 1.46 -17.76 13.20
CA ILE A 109 2.70 -18.50 12.94
C ILE A 109 2.90 -18.74 11.44
N ASP A 110 1.86 -19.11 10.72
CA ASP A 110 1.89 -19.33 9.28
C ASP A 110 2.19 -18.03 8.51
N LYS A 111 1.55 -16.92 8.87
CA LYS A 111 1.82 -15.61 8.24
C LYS A 111 3.25 -15.11 8.48
N THR A 112 3.84 -15.39 9.64
CA THR A 112 5.24 -15.05 9.90
C THR A 112 6.18 -15.85 8.98
N ALA A 113 5.91 -17.14 8.77
CA ALA A 113 6.69 -17.95 7.82
C ALA A 113 6.57 -17.40 6.39
N ARG A 114 5.39 -17.00 5.96
CA ARG A 114 5.14 -16.40 4.65
C ARG A 114 5.85 -15.05 4.45
N VAL A 115 5.96 -14.23 5.49
CA VAL A 115 6.78 -13.00 5.45
C VAL A 115 8.25 -13.34 5.28
N GLN A 116 8.75 -14.41 5.95
CA GLN A 116 10.13 -14.86 5.73
C GLN A 116 10.35 -15.41 4.31
N GLU A 117 9.37 -16.11 3.74
CA GLU A 117 9.41 -16.53 2.34
C GLU A 117 9.46 -15.34 1.38
N LEU A 118 8.65 -14.32 1.60
CA LEU A 118 8.65 -13.07 0.83
C LEU A 118 10.01 -12.36 0.93
N ILE A 119 10.57 -12.24 2.14
CA ILE A 119 11.91 -11.67 2.35
C ILE A 119 12.95 -12.44 1.53
N ASN A 120 12.89 -13.77 1.56
CA ASN A 120 13.81 -14.60 0.80
C ASN A 120 13.61 -14.47 -0.71
N ALA A 121 12.37 -14.35 -1.17
CA ALA A 121 12.04 -14.09 -2.58
C ALA A 121 12.70 -12.79 -3.07
N TYR A 122 12.63 -11.71 -2.29
CA TYR A 122 13.32 -10.45 -2.62
C TYR A 122 14.84 -10.59 -2.66
N ARG A 123 15.43 -11.35 -1.73
CA ARG A 123 16.89 -11.61 -1.74
C ARG A 123 17.35 -12.37 -2.97
N VAL A 124 16.54 -13.29 -3.47
CA VAL A 124 16.86 -14.14 -4.63
C VAL A 124 16.50 -13.46 -5.95
N ARG A 125 15.36 -12.78 -6.04
CA ARG A 125 14.76 -12.30 -7.29
C ARG A 125 14.52 -10.79 -7.34
N GLY A 126 14.74 -10.05 -6.25
CA GLY A 126 14.48 -8.61 -6.19
C GLY A 126 15.24 -7.83 -7.27
N HIS A 127 16.46 -8.26 -7.62
CA HIS A 127 17.27 -7.66 -8.68
C HIS A 127 16.58 -7.67 -10.06
N LEU A 128 15.66 -8.60 -10.31
CA LEU A 128 14.89 -8.66 -11.55
C LEU A 128 13.93 -7.46 -11.72
N MET A 129 13.60 -6.80 -10.60
CA MET A 129 12.76 -5.62 -10.56
C MET A 129 13.55 -4.31 -10.62
N ALA A 130 14.88 -4.38 -10.57
CA ALA A 130 15.71 -3.18 -10.59
C ALA A 130 15.60 -2.46 -11.93
N ASP A 131 15.45 -1.12 -11.87
CA ASP A 131 15.47 -0.25 -13.03
C ASP A 131 16.93 0.12 -13.35
N ILE A 132 17.56 -0.74 -14.12
CA ILE A 132 18.97 -0.62 -14.51
C ILE A 132 19.16 0.01 -15.89
N ASP A 133 18.06 0.35 -16.59
CA ASP A 133 18.10 0.98 -17.90
C ASP A 133 17.81 2.50 -17.78
N PRO A 134 18.81 3.37 -17.93
CA PRO A 134 18.61 4.82 -17.82
C PRO A 134 17.91 5.45 -19.01
N LEU A 135 17.76 4.70 -20.12
CA LEU A 135 17.20 5.22 -21.36
C LEU A 135 15.73 4.87 -21.52
N GLU A 136 15.30 3.75 -20.98
CA GLU A 136 13.93 3.26 -21.14
C GLU A 136 13.38 2.77 -19.79
N TYR A 137 12.53 3.59 -19.15
CA TYR A 137 11.80 3.15 -17.97
C TYR A 137 10.73 2.11 -18.36
N LYS A 138 10.87 0.92 -17.82
CA LYS A 138 9.88 -0.14 -17.94
C LYS A 138 9.50 -0.65 -16.56
N GLN A 139 8.24 -0.50 -16.20
CA GLN A 139 7.71 -1.09 -14.97
C GLN A 139 7.79 -2.62 -15.09
N ARG A 140 8.47 -3.24 -14.13
CA ARG A 140 8.68 -4.67 -14.07
C ARG A 140 7.86 -5.25 -12.93
N THR A 141 7.27 -6.42 -13.14
CA THR A 141 6.54 -7.17 -12.14
C THR A 141 7.07 -8.60 -12.10
N HIS A 142 7.11 -9.17 -10.91
CA HIS A 142 7.48 -10.58 -10.72
C HIS A 142 6.52 -11.20 -9.71
N PRO A 143 5.82 -12.29 -10.08
CA PRO A 143 4.79 -12.88 -9.21
C PRO A 143 5.29 -13.25 -7.81
N ASP A 144 6.51 -13.75 -7.69
CA ASP A 144 7.08 -14.15 -6.40
C ASP A 144 7.41 -12.97 -5.47
N LEU A 145 7.30 -11.73 -5.94
CA LEU A 145 7.53 -10.53 -5.14
C LEU A 145 6.24 -9.84 -4.72
N GLU A 146 5.10 -10.35 -5.17
CA GLU A 146 3.78 -9.87 -4.79
C GLU A 146 3.35 -10.50 -3.45
N ILE A 147 2.76 -9.68 -2.57
CA ILE A 147 2.33 -10.15 -1.25
C ILE A 147 1.23 -11.21 -1.33
N GLU A 148 0.37 -11.10 -2.33
CA GLU A 148 -0.74 -12.02 -2.59
C GLU A 148 -0.24 -13.44 -2.91
N SER A 149 0.88 -13.56 -3.61
CA SER A 149 1.50 -14.87 -3.94
C SER A 149 1.96 -15.63 -2.70
N HIS A 150 2.21 -14.91 -1.61
CA HIS A 150 2.55 -15.46 -0.31
C HIS A 150 1.33 -15.59 0.62
N GLY A 151 0.10 -15.37 0.11
CA GLY A 151 -1.12 -15.40 0.91
C GLY A 151 -1.16 -14.33 1.99
N LEU A 152 -0.42 -13.24 1.81
CA LEU A 152 -0.50 -12.01 2.60
C LEU A 152 -1.50 -11.08 1.92
N THR A 153 -2.16 -10.24 2.72
CA THR A 153 -3.18 -9.33 2.22
C THR A 153 -2.84 -7.89 2.58
N PHE A 154 -3.57 -6.96 1.99
CA PHE A 154 -3.48 -5.54 2.34
C PHE A 154 -3.64 -5.29 3.86
N TRP A 155 -4.45 -6.08 4.53
CA TRP A 155 -4.70 -5.99 5.97
C TRP A 155 -3.51 -6.40 6.84
N ASP A 156 -2.54 -7.11 6.27
CA ASP A 156 -1.32 -7.50 6.97
C ASP A 156 -0.23 -6.42 6.94
N LEU A 157 -0.41 -5.34 6.17
CA LEU A 157 0.61 -4.31 5.99
C LEU A 157 1.02 -3.60 7.27
N ASP A 158 0.08 -3.37 8.17
CA ASP A 158 0.32 -2.68 9.44
C ASP A 158 0.55 -3.64 10.61
N ARG A 159 0.50 -4.96 10.37
CA ARG A 159 0.82 -5.98 11.38
C ARG A 159 2.32 -6.13 11.52
N GLU A 160 2.77 -6.37 12.76
CA GLU A 160 4.16 -6.63 13.08
C GLU A 160 4.55 -8.09 12.80
N PHE A 161 5.69 -8.25 12.14
CA PHE A 161 6.30 -9.54 11.84
C PHE A 161 7.77 -9.56 12.22
N VAL A 162 8.29 -10.76 12.48
CA VAL A 162 9.74 -10.97 12.72
C VAL A 162 10.47 -10.75 11.39
N THR A 163 11.43 -9.82 11.39
CA THR A 163 12.13 -9.38 10.16
C THR A 163 13.32 -10.25 9.78
N GLY A 164 13.79 -11.13 10.68
CA GLY A 164 15.07 -11.82 10.49
C GLY A 164 16.29 -10.90 10.49
N GLY A 165 16.16 -9.69 11.10
CA GLY A 165 17.26 -8.71 11.20
C GLY A 165 17.25 -7.64 10.13
N ILE A 166 16.33 -7.67 9.17
CA ILE A 166 16.22 -6.63 8.14
C ILE A 166 15.93 -5.28 8.79
N GLY A 167 16.66 -4.25 8.36
CA GLY A 167 16.53 -2.89 8.87
C GLY A 167 16.95 -2.72 10.32
N GLY A 168 17.77 -3.65 10.87
CA GLY A 168 18.33 -3.56 12.22
C GLY A 168 17.29 -3.74 13.34
N THR A 169 16.04 -4.14 13.04
CA THR A 169 14.99 -4.36 14.03
C THR A 169 14.57 -5.83 14.06
N ARG A 170 14.20 -6.34 15.25
CA ARG A 170 13.73 -7.72 15.39
C ARG A 170 12.33 -7.91 14.82
N THR A 171 11.47 -6.91 14.99
CA THR A 171 10.12 -6.87 14.45
C THR A 171 9.87 -5.55 13.74
N ALA A 172 9.04 -5.57 12.73
CA ALA A 172 8.56 -4.37 12.04
C ALA A 172 7.23 -4.64 11.32
N PRO A 173 6.41 -3.60 11.08
CA PRO A 173 5.23 -3.71 10.24
C PRO A 173 5.63 -4.17 8.82
N LEU A 174 4.79 -5.02 8.20
CA LEU A 174 5.05 -5.54 6.85
C LEU A 174 5.30 -4.41 5.85
N ARG A 175 4.59 -3.30 5.94
CA ARG A 175 4.78 -2.09 5.13
C ARG A 175 6.22 -1.59 5.18
N LYS A 176 6.83 -1.53 6.37
CA LYS A 176 8.22 -1.11 6.56
C LYS A 176 9.19 -2.15 5.97
N VAL A 177 8.91 -3.43 6.18
CA VAL A 177 9.70 -4.54 5.60
C VAL A 177 9.71 -4.44 4.08
N LEU A 178 8.54 -4.28 3.44
CA LEU A 178 8.42 -4.10 1.99
C LEU A 178 9.17 -2.85 1.49
N GLY A 179 9.07 -1.74 2.21
CA GLY A 179 9.81 -0.52 1.88
C GLY A 179 11.31 -0.78 1.82
N ILE A 180 11.87 -1.39 2.87
CA ILE A 180 13.30 -1.73 2.94
C ILE A 180 13.70 -2.70 1.80
N LEU A 181 12.90 -3.75 1.55
CA LEU A 181 13.18 -4.72 0.51
C LEU A 181 13.19 -4.07 -0.88
N ARG A 182 12.20 -3.24 -1.19
CA ARG A 182 12.12 -2.52 -2.46
C ARG A 182 13.26 -1.52 -2.62
N ASP A 183 13.59 -0.80 -1.56
CA ASP A 183 14.71 0.14 -1.57
C ASP A 183 16.06 -0.56 -1.75
N SER A 184 16.23 -1.75 -1.18
CA SER A 184 17.49 -2.50 -1.27
C SER A 184 17.67 -3.25 -2.58
N TYR A 185 16.59 -3.77 -3.17
CA TYR A 185 16.71 -4.71 -4.30
C TYR A 185 16.07 -4.24 -5.60
N CYS A 186 15.14 -3.27 -5.57
CA CYS A 186 14.32 -2.93 -6.72
C CYS A 186 14.57 -1.49 -7.25
N ARG A 187 15.61 -0.80 -6.81
CA ARG A 187 15.95 0.52 -7.31
C ARG A 187 16.84 0.44 -8.56
N THR A 188 17.75 1.35 -8.71
CA THR A 188 18.62 1.49 -9.90
C THR A 188 19.84 0.56 -9.90
N VAL A 189 19.98 -0.28 -8.88
CA VAL A 189 21.04 -1.28 -8.76
C VAL A 189 20.42 -2.64 -8.52
N GLY A 190 20.76 -3.60 -9.35
CA GLY A 190 20.40 -5.01 -9.17
C GLY A 190 21.47 -5.71 -8.33
N LEU A 191 21.11 -6.28 -7.19
CA LEU A 191 22.02 -7.02 -6.31
C LEU A 191 21.64 -8.50 -6.29
N GLU A 192 22.55 -9.34 -6.82
CA GLU A 192 22.42 -10.79 -6.83
C GLU A 192 23.60 -11.41 -6.06
N TYR A 193 23.33 -12.05 -4.90
CA TYR A 193 24.40 -12.60 -4.05
C TYR A 193 24.02 -13.96 -3.39
N MET A 194 22.81 -14.41 -3.55
CA MET A 194 22.33 -15.64 -2.89
C MET A 194 23.00 -16.92 -3.41
N HIS A 195 23.69 -16.84 -4.55
CA HIS A 195 24.54 -17.92 -5.09
C HIS A 195 25.85 -18.10 -4.33
N ILE A 196 26.30 -17.14 -3.54
CA ILE A 196 27.51 -17.22 -2.71
C ILE A 196 27.31 -18.29 -1.65
N GLN A 197 28.18 -19.31 -1.63
CA GLN A 197 28.03 -20.42 -0.69
C GLN A 197 28.55 -20.14 0.72
N ASP A 198 29.50 -19.21 0.83
CA ASP A 198 30.05 -18.81 2.12
C ASP A 198 29.03 -18.00 2.94
N PRO A 199 28.61 -18.48 4.14
CA PRO A 199 27.63 -17.81 4.96
C PRO A 199 28.09 -16.47 5.51
N GLU A 200 29.40 -16.30 5.79
CA GLU A 200 29.92 -15.05 6.35
C GLU A 200 29.94 -13.95 5.30
N GLN A 201 30.31 -14.26 4.07
CA GLN A 201 30.24 -13.32 2.95
C GLN A 201 28.80 -12.89 2.65
N ARG A 202 27.85 -13.84 2.64
CA ARG A 202 26.43 -13.50 2.47
C ARG A 202 25.91 -12.58 3.57
N LYS A 203 26.28 -12.88 4.83
CA LYS A 203 25.90 -12.06 5.98
C LYS A 203 26.45 -10.65 5.87
N TRP A 204 27.70 -10.50 5.48
CA TRP A 204 28.34 -9.20 5.29
C TRP A 204 27.62 -8.34 4.22
N ILE A 205 27.13 -8.95 3.12
CA ILE A 205 26.37 -8.24 2.09
C ILE A 205 24.99 -7.83 2.62
N GLN A 206 24.42 -8.58 3.56
CA GLN A 206 23.08 -8.32 4.12
C GLN A 206 23.08 -7.26 5.23
N GLU A 207 24.19 -6.97 5.84
CA GLU A 207 24.41 -5.93 6.87
C GLU A 207 24.73 -4.57 6.25
#